data_72a27d0b20135db345d0c55b247fa191
#
_entry.id   72a27d0b20135db345d0c55b247fa191
#
_cell.length_a   1.000
_cell.length_b   1.000
_cell.length_c   1.000
_cell.angle_alpha   90.00
_cell.angle_beta   90.00
_cell.angle_gamma   90.00
#
_symmetry.space_group_name_H-M   'P 1'
#
loop_
_entity.id
_entity.type
_entity.pdbx_description
1 polymer ?
#
loop_
_entity_poly.entity_id
_entity_poly.type
_entity_poly.pdbx_seq_one_letter_code
_entity_poly.pdbx_strand_id
1 'polypeptide(L)'
;MKKTLLFSVCAALTASLVSCGGPGGKAKTAETADAKTAKKAVPEYTVVDNAQVDLASFPQDEDGYYVIFDGKTLNGWRGYGKDKAPSRWTVEDGAIKFNGSGGGEAQTGEGGDLIFAKKFKNFELEMEWKVSKGGNSGIFYLAQEVTTQKDGKTKYEPIYISCPEYQVLDNTNHPDAKLGVDGNRQSASLYDMIPAVPQNQNPFGEWNKAKIMVYKGTVVHGQNDKNVVEYHLWTPQWTEMLENSKFSSEKWPLAFELLNNCGGENHEGYIGLQDHGDDVWFRNIRVKILD
;
A
#
# COMPACT_ATOMS: atom_id res chain seq x y z
N MET A 1 -50.15 -13.64 -28.37
CA MET A 1 -51.30 -12.94 -27.75
C MET A 1 -50.82 -11.59 -27.24
N LYS A 2 -51.42 -10.55 -27.75
CA LYS A 2 -51.17 -9.12 -27.48
C LYS A 2 -51.75 -8.71 -26.12
N LYS A 3 -51.09 -7.72 -25.46
CA LYS A 3 -51.71 -6.63 -24.67
C LYS A 3 -50.57 -5.78 -24.13
N THR A 4 -50.27 -4.63 -24.63
CA THR A 4 -50.91 -3.29 -24.66
C THR A 4 -50.56 -2.42 -23.43
N LEU A 5 -49.91 -1.31 -23.76
CA LEU A 5 -49.55 -0.08 -23.01
C LEU A 5 -50.67 0.46 -22.10
N LEU A 6 -50.25 1.20 -21.05
CA LEU A 6 -50.94 2.42 -20.65
C LEU A 6 -49.97 3.48 -20.12
N PHE A 7 -49.92 4.61 -20.80
CA PHE A 7 -49.41 5.89 -20.38
C PHE A 7 -50.40 6.58 -19.43
N SER A 8 -49.92 7.29 -18.41
CA SER A 8 -50.73 8.30 -17.75
C SER A 8 -49.92 9.55 -17.55
N VAL A 9 -50.30 10.58 -18.28
CA VAL A 9 -49.91 11.98 -18.18
C VAL A 9 -50.87 12.64 -17.20
N CYS A 10 -50.39 13.42 -16.25
CA CYS A 10 -51.22 14.41 -15.58
C CYS A 10 -50.49 15.76 -15.49
N ALA A 11 -51.22 16.72 -15.96
CA ALA A 11 -50.81 18.08 -16.28
C ALA A 11 -50.85 19.02 -15.09
N ALA A 12 -50.17 20.14 -15.26
CA ALA A 12 -50.00 21.30 -14.41
C ALA A 12 -51.33 22.00 -14.00
N LEU A 13 -51.31 22.64 -12.85
CA LEU A 13 -52.19 23.78 -12.57
C LEU A 13 -51.39 24.89 -11.85
N THR A 14 -51.29 25.99 -12.54
CA THR A 14 -50.86 27.32 -12.05
C THR A 14 -51.97 27.95 -11.27
N ALA A 15 -51.65 28.58 -10.14
CA ALA A 15 -52.49 29.58 -9.50
C ALA A 15 -51.65 30.74 -9.02
N SER A 16 -51.86 31.89 -9.68
CA SER A 16 -51.39 33.20 -9.32
C SER A 16 -52.26 33.80 -8.24
N LEU A 17 -51.71 34.37 -7.20
CA LEU A 17 -52.37 35.33 -6.36
C LEU A 17 -51.43 36.50 -6.07
N VAL A 18 -51.83 37.65 -6.57
CA VAL A 18 -51.29 38.97 -6.28
C VAL A 18 -51.88 39.46 -4.96
N SER A 19 -51.08 40.00 -4.04
CA SER A 19 -51.56 40.91 -3.02
C SER A 19 -50.47 41.93 -2.68
N CYS A 20 -50.92 43.17 -2.67
CA CYS A 20 -50.16 44.39 -2.45
C CYS A 20 -49.85 44.67 -0.98
N GLY A 21 -48.77 45.37 -0.72
CA GLY A 21 -48.71 46.52 0.14
C GLY A 21 -48.03 46.39 1.52
N GLY A 22 -46.90 47.13 1.70
CA GLY A 22 -46.48 47.70 2.97
C GLY A 22 -44.98 47.63 3.25
N PRO A 23 -44.36 48.73 3.70
CA PRO A 23 -42.90 48.86 3.69
C PRO A 23 -42.24 48.51 5.03
N GLY A 24 -41.02 47.98 4.98
CA GLY A 24 -40.10 48.02 6.12
C GLY A 24 -39.72 46.65 6.70
N GLY A 25 -38.70 46.06 6.17
CA GLY A 25 -38.06 44.90 6.78
C GLY A 25 -36.67 44.73 6.21
N LYS A 26 -35.64 45.01 7.04
CA LYS A 26 -34.22 44.85 6.72
C LYS A 26 -33.94 43.48 6.16
N ALA A 27 -33.38 43.45 4.96
CA ALA A 27 -32.80 42.21 4.38
C ALA A 27 -31.66 41.75 5.31
N LYS A 28 -31.85 40.60 5.96
CA LYS A 28 -30.75 39.83 6.52
C LYS A 28 -30.09 39.12 5.34
N THR A 29 -28.90 39.61 4.94
CA THR A 29 -27.98 38.85 4.16
C THR A 29 -27.69 37.55 4.88
N ALA A 30 -28.08 36.41 4.29
CA ALA A 30 -27.61 35.11 4.71
C ALA A 30 -26.12 35.07 4.37
N GLU A 31 -25.27 35.25 5.36
CA GLU A 31 -23.88 34.82 5.28
C GLU A 31 -23.88 33.29 5.07
N THR A 32 -23.59 32.88 3.86
CA THR A 32 -23.13 31.51 3.61
C THR A 32 -21.80 31.36 4.35
N ALA A 33 -21.85 30.83 5.55
CA ALA A 33 -20.67 30.36 6.24
C ALA A 33 -20.04 29.24 5.40
N ASP A 34 -18.97 29.57 4.68
CA ASP A 34 -18.00 28.61 4.20
C ASP A 34 -17.44 27.91 5.43
N ALA A 35 -18.04 26.77 5.77
CA ALA A 35 -17.44 25.81 6.69
C ALA A 35 -16.23 25.21 5.98
N LYS A 36 -15.09 25.91 5.96
CA LYS A 36 -13.79 25.32 5.73
C LYS A 36 -13.64 24.24 6.80
N THR A 37 -13.85 22.99 6.41
CA THR A 37 -13.49 21.82 7.22
C THR A 37 -12.03 21.98 7.61
N ALA A 38 -11.76 22.23 8.89
CA ALA A 38 -10.40 22.33 9.40
C ALA A 38 -9.71 21.00 9.10
N LYS A 39 -8.61 21.02 8.30
CA LYS A 39 -7.79 19.84 8.05
C LYS A 39 -7.39 19.26 9.39
N LYS A 40 -7.58 17.95 9.57
CA LYS A 40 -7.11 17.24 10.77
C LYS A 40 -5.58 17.43 10.86
N ALA A 41 -5.09 17.73 12.04
CA ALA A 41 -3.66 17.88 12.29
C ALA A 41 -2.96 16.52 12.12
N VAL A 42 -1.78 16.53 11.52
CA VAL A 42 -0.88 15.36 11.52
C VAL A 42 -0.38 15.16 12.95
N PRO A 43 -0.53 13.96 13.55
CA PRO A 43 0.01 13.70 14.86
C PRO A 43 1.55 13.76 14.83
N GLU A 44 2.15 14.13 15.96
CA GLU A 44 3.61 14.08 16.12
C GLU A 44 4.12 12.64 15.98
N TYR A 45 5.17 12.44 15.18
CA TYR A 45 5.78 11.14 14.93
C TYR A 45 7.31 11.22 14.91
N THR A 46 7.94 10.07 15.06
CA THR A 46 9.40 9.91 14.94
C THR A 46 9.71 8.83 13.94
N VAL A 47 10.62 9.09 12.99
CA VAL A 47 11.22 8.06 12.14
C VAL A 47 12.41 7.49 12.89
N VAL A 48 12.38 6.18 13.14
CA VAL A 48 13.43 5.46 13.85
C VAL A 48 14.43 4.93 12.83
N ASP A 49 15.72 5.16 13.10
CA ASP A 49 16.81 4.60 12.29
C ASP A 49 17.49 3.48 13.08
N ASN A 50 17.09 2.26 12.84
CA ASN A 50 17.64 1.08 13.50
C ASN A 50 18.90 0.59 12.79
N ALA A 51 19.70 -0.25 13.51
CA ALA A 51 20.89 -0.86 12.96
C ALA A 51 20.62 -1.56 11.61
N GLN A 52 21.51 -1.35 10.66
CA GLN A 52 21.41 -1.87 9.30
C GLN A 52 22.51 -2.87 9.01
N VAL A 53 22.27 -3.78 8.10
CA VAL A 53 23.28 -4.71 7.59
C VAL A 53 24.15 -4.03 6.53
N ASP A 54 25.38 -4.47 6.41
CA ASP A 54 26.25 -4.10 5.30
C ASP A 54 25.92 -4.98 4.09
N LEU A 55 25.43 -4.36 3.02
CA LEU A 55 25.05 -5.07 1.79
C LEU A 55 26.23 -5.77 1.13
N ALA A 56 27.46 -5.25 1.29
CA ALA A 56 28.67 -5.88 0.76
C ALA A 56 28.98 -7.25 1.40
N SER A 57 28.34 -7.59 2.52
CA SER A 57 28.44 -8.94 3.12
C SER A 57 27.58 -9.99 2.44
N PHE A 58 26.73 -9.59 1.49
CA PHE A 58 25.88 -10.52 0.72
C PHE A 58 26.51 -10.83 -0.64
N PRO A 59 26.35 -12.07 -1.15
CA PRO A 59 26.89 -12.44 -2.45
C PRO A 59 26.22 -11.65 -3.56
N GLN A 60 27.03 -11.29 -4.56
CA GLN A 60 26.54 -10.64 -5.78
C GLN A 60 26.57 -11.65 -6.93
N ASP A 61 25.53 -11.72 -7.72
CA ASP A 61 25.44 -12.55 -8.89
C ASP A 61 26.10 -11.93 -10.13
N GLU A 62 26.15 -12.66 -11.24
CA GLU A 62 26.78 -12.24 -12.50
C GLU A 62 26.07 -11.02 -13.14
N ASP A 63 24.78 -10.83 -12.84
CA ASP A 63 23.97 -9.71 -13.31
C ASP A 63 24.13 -8.44 -12.44
N GLY A 64 24.90 -8.54 -11.36
CA GLY A 64 25.17 -7.45 -10.42
C GLY A 64 24.11 -7.27 -9.34
N TYR A 65 23.26 -8.27 -9.09
CA TYR A 65 22.32 -8.26 -7.97
C TYR A 65 22.95 -8.85 -6.72
N TYR A 66 22.72 -8.21 -5.59
CA TYR A 66 22.97 -8.81 -4.28
C TYR A 66 21.87 -9.81 -3.95
N VAL A 67 22.24 -11.04 -3.66
CA VAL A 67 21.32 -12.10 -3.22
C VAL A 67 21.05 -11.89 -1.73
N ILE A 68 19.92 -11.26 -1.40
CA ILE A 68 19.56 -10.89 -0.02
C ILE A 68 18.74 -11.96 0.71
N PHE A 69 18.52 -13.10 0.07
CA PHE A 69 18.01 -14.32 0.68
C PHE A 69 18.70 -15.53 0.06
N ASP A 70 19.40 -16.31 0.88
CA ASP A 70 20.22 -17.45 0.49
C ASP A 70 19.47 -18.78 0.33
N GLY A 71 18.15 -18.76 0.51
CA GLY A 71 17.30 -19.96 0.50
C GLY A 71 17.40 -20.81 1.77
N LYS A 72 18.16 -20.39 2.80
CA LYS A 72 18.45 -21.21 3.99
C LYS A 72 18.25 -20.46 5.30
N THR A 73 18.54 -19.18 5.33
CA THR A 73 18.55 -18.38 6.57
C THR A 73 17.83 -17.05 6.37
N LEU A 74 17.35 -16.47 7.49
CA LEU A 74 16.83 -15.10 7.52
C LEU A 74 17.95 -14.08 7.84
N ASN A 75 19.19 -14.36 7.44
CA ASN A 75 20.29 -13.42 7.66
C ASN A 75 19.99 -12.07 6.98
N GLY A 76 20.14 -10.97 7.73
CA GLY A 76 19.80 -9.63 7.27
C GLY A 76 18.30 -9.27 7.35
N TRP A 77 17.42 -10.22 7.70
CA TRP A 77 15.99 -9.99 7.87
C TRP A 77 15.60 -9.91 9.34
N ARG A 78 14.73 -8.97 9.68
CA ARG A 78 14.15 -8.77 11.02
C ARG A 78 12.70 -8.32 10.93
N GLY A 79 11.98 -8.41 12.04
CA GLY A 79 10.64 -7.83 12.10
C GLY A 79 10.69 -6.30 12.06
N TYR A 80 9.66 -5.70 11.47
CA TYR A 80 9.43 -4.26 11.54
C TYR A 80 9.26 -3.84 13.02
N GLY A 81 10.05 -2.87 13.46
CA GLY A 81 10.08 -2.44 14.87
C GLY A 81 10.65 -3.49 15.84
N LYS A 82 11.39 -4.48 15.35
CA LYS A 82 11.96 -5.58 16.17
C LYS A 82 13.41 -5.84 15.79
N ASP A 83 14.16 -6.45 16.70
CA ASP A 83 15.59 -6.78 16.48
C ASP A 83 15.78 -8.13 15.76
N LYS A 84 14.74 -8.98 15.75
CA LYS A 84 14.80 -10.34 15.18
C LYS A 84 13.56 -10.61 14.33
N ALA A 85 13.67 -11.55 13.41
CA ALA A 85 12.52 -12.05 12.67
C ALA A 85 11.49 -12.66 13.63
N PRO A 86 10.17 -12.34 13.48
CA PRO A 86 9.11 -12.99 14.23
C PRO A 86 9.06 -14.49 13.95
N SER A 87 8.63 -15.31 14.94
CA SER A 87 8.70 -16.76 14.84
C SER A 87 7.76 -17.39 13.79
N ARG A 88 6.74 -16.65 13.34
CA ARG A 88 5.90 -17.05 12.20
C ARG A 88 6.59 -16.99 10.84
N TRP A 89 7.67 -16.25 10.73
CA TRP A 89 8.51 -16.24 9.55
C TRP A 89 9.56 -17.34 9.66
N THR A 90 9.49 -18.32 8.78
CA THR A 90 10.38 -19.47 8.73
C THR A 90 11.03 -19.60 7.36
N VAL A 91 12.00 -20.49 7.23
CA VAL A 91 12.52 -20.92 5.93
C VAL A 91 12.03 -22.34 5.67
N GLU A 92 11.34 -22.54 4.56
CA GLU A 92 10.78 -23.84 4.13
C GLU A 92 11.02 -24.02 2.63
N ASP A 93 11.62 -25.12 2.24
CA ASP A 93 11.87 -25.50 0.84
C ASP A 93 12.55 -24.40 -0.01
N GLY A 94 13.53 -23.68 0.58
CA GLY A 94 14.26 -22.63 -0.10
C GLY A 94 13.48 -21.31 -0.25
N ALA A 95 12.39 -21.13 0.50
CA ALA A 95 11.60 -19.92 0.53
C ALA A 95 11.46 -19.36 1.94
N ILE A 96 11.37 -18.03 2.09
CA ILE A 96 10.84 -17.37 3.28
C ILE A 96 9.33 -17.65 3.28
N LYS A 97 8.83 -18.23 4.36
CA LYS A 97 7.41 -18.52 4.53
C LYS A 97 6.86 -17.78 5.75
N PHE A 98 5.75 -17.11 5.57
CA PHE A 98 4.90 -16.70 6.68
C PHE A 98 3.89 -17.82 6.98
N ASN A 99 3.83 -18.26 8.23
CA ASN A 99 2.88 -19.26 8.71
C ASN A 99 1.62 -18.54 9.21
N GLY A 100 0.63 -18.44 8.36
CA GLY A 100 -0.62 -17.78 8.63
C GLY A 100 -1.41 -18.44 9.77
N SER A 101 -2.28 -17.66 10.39
CA SER A 101 -3.19 -18.13 11.44
C SER A 101 -4.65 -17.99 11.02
N GLY A 102 -4.91 -17.43 9.82
CA GLY A 102 -6.25 -17.10 9.37
C GLY A 102 -6.92 -15.96 10.16
N GLY A 103 -6.14 -15.20 10.92
CA GLY A 103 -6.64 -14.17 11.84
C GLY A 103 -6.47 -12.72 11.39
N GLY A 104 -6.08 -12.48 10.14
CA GLY A 104 -5.76 -11.13 9.63
C GLY A 104 -4.40 -10.62 10.14
N GLU A 105 -4.10 -9.36 9.84
CA GLU A 105 -2.83 -8.72 10.21
C GLU A 105 -2.55 -8.82 11.71
N ALA A 106 -1.47 -9.50 12.07
CA ALA A 106 -1.01 -9.63 13.43
C ALA A 106 0.31 -8.85 13.62
N GLN A 107 0.22 -7.54 13.76
CA GLN A 107 1.37 -6.67 14.04
C GLN A 107 2.00 -6.91 15.43
N THR A 108 1.50 -7.85 16.20
CA THR A 108 1.89 -8.11 17.59
C THR A 108 2.23 -9.59 17.82
N GLY A 109 2.95 -9.86 18.91
CA GLY A 109 3.28 -11.23 19.32
C GLY A 109 4.32 -11.88 18.41
N GLU A 110 4.01 -13.07 17.90
CA GLU A 110 4.89 -13.90 17.08
C GLU A 110 4.84 -13.56 15.58
N GLY A 111 3.94 -12.66 15.16
CA GLY A 111 3.77 -12.15 13.81
C GLY A 111 4.33 -10.75 13.62
N GLY A 112 3.86 -10.09 12.56
CA GLY A 112 4.26 -8.76 12.11
C GLY A 112 5.11 -8.81 10.84
N ASP A 113 5.21 -7.67 10.16
CA ASP A 113 5.91 -7.57 8.89
C ASP A 113 7.40 -7.87 9.02
N LEU A 114 7.99 -8.45 7.99
CA LEU A 114 9.41 -8.77 7.91
C LEU A 114 10.11 -7.74 7.02
N ILE A 115 11.22 -7.15 7.46
CA ILE A 115 12.00 -6.21 6.64
C ILE A 115 13.44 -6.70 6.47
N PHE A 116 14.04 -6.40 5.30
CA PHE A 116 15.47 -6.51 5.14
C PHE A 116 16.13 -5.29 5.78
N ALA A 117 17.07 -5.49 6.71
CA ALA A 117 17.60 -4.46 7.60
C ALA A 117 18.61 -3.51 6.93
N LYS A 118 18.32 -3.08 5.69
CA LYS A 118 19.05 -2.11 4.87
C LYS A 118 18.06 -1.22 4.13
N LYS A 119 18.30 0.08 4.12
CA LYS A 119 17.54 1.03 3.31
C LYS A 119 18.10 1.12 1.89
N PHE A 120 17.21 1.26 0.91
CA PHE A 120 17.50 1.36 -0.51
C PHE A 120 16.87 2.63 -1.08
N LYS A 121 17.57 3.29 -1.99
CA LYS A 121 17.13 4.53 -2.66
C LYS A 121 16.75 4.27 -4.10
N ASN A 122 17.74 3.97 -4.94
CA ASN A 122 17.56 3.60 -6.33
C ASN A 122 17.93 2.13 -6.47
N PHE A 123 16.99 1.32 -6.85
CA PHE A 123 17.21 -0.14 -6.90
C PHE A 123 16.25 -0.84 -7.87
N GLU A 124 16.62 -2.03 -8.23
CA GLU A 124 15.75 -3.02 -8.85
C GLU A 124 15.70 -4.26 -7.95
N LEU A 125 14.51 -4.60 -7.48
CA LEU A 125 14.22 -5.77 -6.66
C LEU A 125 13.56 -6.83 -7.53
N GLU A 126 14.05 -8.04 -7.47
CA GLU A 126 13.41 -9.21 -8.06
C GLU A 126 13.18 -10.28 -7.00
N MET A 127 12.03 -10.93 -7.07
CA MET A 127 11.70 -12.11 -6.27
C MET A 127 10.58 -12.92 -6.91
N GLU A 128 10.36 -14.10 -6.36
CA GLU A 128 9.17 -14.88 -6.65
C GLU A 128 8.30 -14.99 -5.40
N TRP A 129 7.00 -14.95 -5.59
CA TRP A 129 6.02 -15.11 -4.51
C TRP A 129 4.95 -16.14 -4.87
N LYS A 130 4.37 -16.73 -3.83
CA LYS A 130 3.27 -17.68 -3.92
C LYS A 130 2.37 -17.50 -2.70
N VAL A 131 1.04 -17.57 -2.89
CA VAL A 131 0.06 -17.50 -1.79
C VAL A 131 -0.78 -18.76 -1.71
N SER A 132 -1.32 -19.03 -0.53
CA SER A 132 -2.37 -20.02 -0.33
C SER A 132 -3.68 -19.58 -1.00
N LYS A 133 -4.66 -20.48 -1.06
CA LYS A 133 -6.01 -20.14 -1.56
C LYS A 133 -6.63 -19.03 -0.72
N GLY A 134 -7.04 -17.96 -1.37
CA GLY A 134 -7.56 -16.76 -0.71
C GLY A 134 -6.50 -15.98 0.08
N GLY A 135 -5.20 -16.21 -0.18
CA GLY A 135 -4.13 -15.56 0.55
C GLY A 135 -3.91 -14.12 0.14
N ASN A 136 -3.44 -13.33 1.11
CA ASN A 136 -3.10 -11.92 0.98
C ASN A 136 -1.76 -11.64 1.66
N SER A 137 -0.97 -10.78 1.03
CA SER A 137 0.30 -10.23 1.51
C SER A 137 0.66 -9.00 0.67
N GLY A 138 1.85 -8.43 0.88
CA GLY A 138 2.36 -7.30 0.12
C GLY A 138 3.89 -7.26 0.12
N ILE A 139 4.47 -6.60 -0.86
CA ILE A 139 5.88 -6.26 -0.89
C ILE A 139 5.98 -4.75 -0.73
N PHE A 140 6.53 -4.32 0.40
CA PHE A 140 6.77 -2.92 0.73
C PHE A 140 8.14 -2.47 0.23
N TYR A 141 8.25 -1.21 -0.15
CA TYR A 141 9.52 -0.60 -0.54
C TYR A 141 9.55 0.88 -0.18
N LEU A 142 10.73 1.41 0.09
CA LEU A 142 10.94 2.74 0.68
C LEU A 142 10.28 2.89 2.07
N ALA A 143 10.07 1.80 2.81
CA ALA A 143 9.40 1.81 4.10
C ALA A 143 10.26 2.50 5.18
N GLN A 144 9.57 3.22 6.09
CA GLN A 144 10.17 3.83 7.27
C GLN A 144 9.64 3.16 8.53
N GLU A 145 10.48 2.99 9.53
CA GLU A 145 10.01 2.62 10.87
C GLU A 145 9.52 3.89 11.58
N VAL A 146 8.24 3.97 11.81
CA VAL A 146 7.58 5.17 12.36
C VAL A 146 6.96 4.87 13.69
N THR A 147 7.20 5.76 14.66
CA THR A 147 6.59 5.66 15.98
C THR A 147 5.81 6.93 16.33
N THR A 148 4.75 6.74 17.12
CA THR A 148 3.96 7.80 17.75
C THR A 148 3.91 7.59 19.26
N GLN A 149 3.52 8.63 20.01
CA GLN A 149 3.24 8.53 21.43
C GLN A 149 1.74 8.35 21.64
N LYS A 150 1.34 7.27 22.31
CA LYS A 150 -0.04 7.03 22.70
C LYS A 150 -0.09 6.64 24.18
N ASP A 151 -0.81 7.40 24.97
CA ASP A 151 -0.97 7.18 26.43
C ASP A 151 0.38 7.06 27.16
N GLY A 152 1.37 7.90 26.77
CA GLY A 152 2.73 7.88 27.32
C GLY A 152 3.57 6.69 26.91
N LYS A 153 3.14 5.90 25.95
CA LYS A 153 3.89 4.75 25.40
C LYS A 153 4.24 4.98 23.92
N THR A 154 5.46 4.61 23.57
CA THR A 154 5.89 4.56 22.18
C THR A 154 5.22 3.38 21.49
N LYS A 155 4.58 3.64 20.34
CA LYS A 155 3.94 2.65 19.49
C LYS A 155 4.51 2.74 18.08
N TYR A 156 4.92 1.61 17.50
CA TYR A 156 5.18 1.53 16.07
C TYR A 156 3.88 1.62 15.29
N GLU A 157 3.84 2.50 14.30
CA GLU A 157 2.72 2.59 13.38
C GLU A 157 2.84 1.50 12.30
N PRO A 158 1.73 1.10 11.64
CA PRO A 158 1.79 0.09 10.58
C PRO A 158 2.73 0.49 9.46
N ILE A 159 3.51 -0.45 8.92
CA ILE A 159 4.49 -0.20 7.86
C ILE A 159 3.86 0.43 6.61
N TYR A 160 2.67 -0.03 6.21
CA TYR A 160 1.96 0.38 4.99
C TYR A 160 1.51 1.84 4.96
N ILE A 161 1.58 2.58 6.09
CA ILE A 161 1.29 4.01 6.08
C ILE A 161 2.51 4.85 5.68
N SER A 162 3.69 4.27 5.59
CA SER A 162 4.93 4.99 5.32
C SER A 162 5.51 4.70 3.93
N CYS A 163 4.92 3.79 3.17
CA CYS A 163 5.53 3.30 1.94
C CYS A 163 4.50 2.77 0.93
N PRO A 164 4.86 2.78 -0.38
CA PRO A 164 4.09 2.08 -1.39
C PRO A 164 4.10 0.56 -1.18
N GLU A 165 3.05 -0.08 -1.66
CA GLU A 165 2.86 -1.54 -1.60
C GLU A 165 2.62 -2.12 -2.99
N TYR A 166 3.44 -3.11 -3.37
CA TYR A 166 3.15 -4.04 -4.47
C TYR A 166 2.26 -5.14 -3.91
N GLN A 167 1.00 -5.20 -4.33
CA GLN A 167 0.03 -6.16 -3.82
C GLN A 167 0.37 -7.60 -4.18
N VAL A 168 0.29 -8.49 -3.19
CA VAL A 168 0.42 -9.95 -3.33
C VAL A 168 -0.88 -10.61 -2.89
N LEU A 169 -1.67 -11.12 -3.85
CA LEU A 169 -3.05 -11.53 -3.57
C LEU A 169 -3.47 -12.70 -4.46
N ASP A 170 -4.30 -13.61 -3.94
CA ASP A 170 -5.10 -14.52 -4.79
C ASP A 170 -6.30 -13.73 -5.36
N ASN A 171 -6.15 -13.24 -6.58
CA ASN A 171 -7.16 -12.40 -7.24
C ASN A 171 -8.51 -13.11 -7.42
N THR A 172 -8.53 -14.43 -7.44
CA THR A 172 -9.75 -15.22 -7.67
C THR A 172 -10.57 -15.40 -6.41
N ASN A 173 -9.90 -15.70 -5.28
CA ASN A 173 -10.59 -16.16 -4.08
C ASN A 173 -10.58 -15.13 -2.93
N HIS A 174 -9.62 -14.19 -2.90
CA HIS A 174 -9.59 -13.18 -1.84
C HIS A 174 -10.63 -12.07 -2.11
N PRO A 175 -11.43 -11.67 -1.08
CA PRO A 175 -12.50 -10.68 -1.25
C PRO A 175 -11.98 -9.29 -1.66
N ASP A 176 -10.77 -8.90 -1.21
CA ASP A 176 -10.18 -7.58 -1.50
C ASP A 176 -9.94 -7.35 -3.01
N ALA A 177 -9.73 -8.41 -3.79
CA ALA A 177 -9.58 -8.32 -5.24
C ALA A 177 -10.79 -7.69 -5.96
N LYS A 178 -11.96 -7.69 -5.30
CA LYS A 178 -13.23 -7.14 -5.81
C LYS A 178 -13.55 -5.77 -5.24
N LEU A 179 -12.73 -5.29 -4.33
CA LEU A 179 -12.83 -3.97 -3.72
C LEU A 179 -11.95 -2.96 -4.47
N GLY A 180 -12.05 -1.69 -4.07
CA GLY A 180 -11.29 -0.63 -4.74
C GLY A 180 -11.92 -0.22 -6.08
N VAL A 181 -11.09 0.28 -6.99
CA VAL A 181 -11.49 0.80 -8.30
C VAL A 181 -10.68 0.11 -9.40
N ASP A 182 -11.37 -0.41 -10.43
CA ASP A 182 -10.75 -0.99 -11.63
C ASP A 182 -9.69 -2.09 -11.35
N GLY A 183 -9.79 -2.80 -10.20
CA GLY A 183 -8.86 -3.85 -9.82
C GLY A 183 -7.56 -3.36 -9.17
N ASN A 184 -7.52 -2.13 -8.68
CA ASN A 184 -6.33 -1.54 -8.03
C ASN A 184 -5.94 -2.18 -6.67
N ARG A 185 -6.64 -3.26 -6.28
CA ARG A 185 -6.28 -4.12 -5.14
C ARG A 185 -5.95 -5.55 -5.55
N GLN A 186 -5.82 -5.80 -6.84
CA GLN A 186 -5.34 -7.08 -7.36
C GLN A 186 -3.81 -7.15 -7.32
N SER A 187 -3.26 -8.36 -7.49
CA SER A 187 -1.81 -8.59 -7.43
C SER A 187 -1.04 -7.67 -8.38
N ALA A 188 0.16 -7.28 -7.98
CA ALA A 188 1.07 -6.35 -8.66
C ALA A 188 0.57 -4.91 -8.79
N SER A 189 -0.65 -4.59 -8.40
CA SER A 189 -1.14 -3.20 -8.34
C SER A 189 -0.29 -2.38 -7.35
N LEU A 190 -0.19 -1.08 -7.59
CA LEU A 190 0.09 -0.15 -6.50
C LEU A 190 -1.19 -0.10 -5.65
N TYR A 191 -1.15 -0.74 -4.49
CA TYR A 191 -2.34 -1.02 -3.69
C TYR A 191 -3.22 0.21 -3.45
N ASP A 192 -4.51 0.06 -3.73
CA ASP A 192 -5.57 1.08 -3.61
C ASP A 192 -5.39 2.33 -4.50
N MET A 193 -4.41 2.35 -5.40
CA MET A 193 -4.11 3.50 -6.26
C MET A 193 -4.10 3.17 -7.75
N ILE A 194 -3.20 2.30 -8.23
CA ILE A 194 -3.05 2.00 -9.66
C ILE A 194 -3.22 0.50 -9.92
N PRO A 195 -4.16 0.10 -10.77
CA PRO A 195 -4.32 -1.31 -11.14
C PRO A 195 -3.15 -1.81 -12.00
N ALA A 196 -2.79 -3.09 -11.81
CA ALA A 196 -1.83 -3.77 -12.68
C ALA A 196 -2.47 -4.12 -14.03
N VAL A 197 -1.90 -3.62 -15.12
CA VAL A 197 -2.37 -3.86 -16.50
C VAL A 197 -1.21 -4.18 -17.43
N PRO A 198 -1.21 -5.35 -18.11
CA PRO A 198 -2.20 -6.43 -18.01
C PRO A 198 -2.14 -7.18 -16.68
N GLN A 199 -3.27 -7.67 -16.20
CA GLN A 199 -3.27 -8.61 -15.09
C GLN A 199 -2.91 -10.02 -15.61
N ASN A 200 -1.78 -10.57 -15.11
CA ASN A 200 -1.22 -11.83 -15.61
C ASN A 200 -0.73 -12.75 -14.47
N GLN A 201 -1.41 -12.70 -13.34
CA GLN A 201 -1.13 -13.54 -12.18
C GLN A 201 -1.31 -15.04 -12.50
N ASN A 202 -0.38 -15.88 -12.06
CA ASN A 202 -0.59 -17.32 -11.94
C ASN A 202 -1.49 -17.63 -10.73
N PRO A 203 -2.30 -18.69 -10.77
CA PRO A 203 -3.21 -19.07 -9.69
C PRO A 203 -2.51 -19.26 -8.33
N PHE A 204 -3.30 -19.24 -7.23
CA PHE A 204 -2.80 -19.61 -5.91
C PHE A 204 -2.08 -20.98 -5.95
N GLY A 205 -1.06 -21.13 -5.12
CA GLY A 205 -0.21 -22.32 -5.09
C GLY A 205 0.87 -22.35 -6.17
N GLU A 206 0.82 -21.48 -7.16
CA GLU A 206 1.84 -21.31 -8.18
C GLU A 206 2.73 -20.10 -7.92
N TRP A 207 3.98 -20.16 -8.40
CA TRP A 207 4.93 -19.06 -8.27
C TRP A 207 4.67 -17.96 -9.28
N ASN A 208 4.74 -16.73 -8.82
CA ASN A 208 4.69 -15.51 -9.62
C ASN A 208 6.01 -14.76 -9.46
N LYS A 209 6.53 -14.20 -10.54
CA LYS A 209 7.69 -13.31 -10.50
C LYS A 209 7.23 -11.89 -10.22
N ALA A 210 7.85 -11.23 -9.25
CA ALA A 210 7.71 -9.82 -9.00
C ALA A 210 9.01 -9.09 -9.30
N LYS A 211 8.89 -7.94 -9.93
CA LYS A 211 9.96 -6.97 -10.16
C LYS A 211 9.49 -5.60 -9.70
N ILE A 212 10.32 -4.90 -8.92
CA ILE A 212 10.07 -3.52 -8.50
C ILE A 212 11.33 -2.72 -8.82
N MET A 213 11.22 -1.76 -9.74
CA MET A 213 12.28 -0.80 -10.01
C MET A 213 11.91 0.54 -9.40
N VAL A 214 12.83 1.13 -8.66
CA VAL A 214 12.76 2.50 -8.15
C VAL A 214 14.00 3.25 -8.63
N TYR A 215 13.81 4.26 -9.46
CA TYR A 215 14.93 5.04 -9.99
C TYR A 215 14.56 6.53 -10.09
N LYS A 216 15.17 7.35 -9.22
CA LYS A 216 14.97 8.81 -9.21
C LYS A 216 13.49 9.21 -9.20
N GLY A 217 12.68 8.50 -8.40
CA GLY A 217 11.26 8.72 -8.27
C GLY A 217 10.37 7.97 -9.28
N THR A 218 10.91 7.48 -10.39
CA THR A 218 10.17 6.57 -11.27
C THR A 218 10.08 5.19 -10.63
N VAL A 219 8.88 4.64 -10.57
CA VAL A 219 8.61 3.30 -10.07
C VAL A 219 7.93 2.47 -11.15
N VAL A 220 8.40 1.24 -11.32
CA VAL A 220 7.79 0.25 -12.23
C VAL A 220 7.54 -1.04 -11.46
N HIS A 221 6.31 -1.56 -11.53
CA HIS A 221 6.02 -2.93 -11.11
C HIS A 221 6.02 -3.86 -12.32
N GLY A 222 6.71 -4.97 -12.20
CA GLY A 222 6.65 -6.08 -13.12
C GLY A 222 5.99 -7.31 -12.48
N GLN A 223 5.19 -8.03 -13.26
CA GLN A 223 4.63 -9.32 -12.89
C GLN A 223 4.79 -10.29 -14.05
N ASN A 224 5.36 -11.48 -13.79
CA ASN A 224 5.52 -12.54 -14.78
C ASN A 224 6.06 -12.03 -16.13
N ASP A 225 7.21 -11.33 -16.04
CA ASP A 225 7.97 -10.79 -17.16
C ASP A 225 7.25 -9.68 -17.98
N LYS A 226 6.23 -9.03 -17.41
CA LYS A 226 5.55 -7.86 -17.97
C LYS A 226 5.60 -6.68 -17.01
N ASN A 227 5.92 -5.49 -17.49
CA ASN A 227 5.67 -4.27 -16.74
C ASN A 227 4.16 -4.01 -16.71
N VAL A 228 3.61 -3.82 -15.54
CA VAL A 228 2.14 -3.75 -15.31
C VAL A 228 1.69 -2.47 -14.62
N VAL A 229 2.61 -1.75 -13.94
CA VAL A 229 2.37 -0.44 -13.32
C VAL A 229 3.61 0.42 -13.56
N GLU A 230 3.40 1.71 -13.84
CA GLU A 230 4.43 2.75 -13.82
C GLU A 230 3.87 4.03 -13.21
N TYR A 231 4.64 4.69 -12.35
CA TYR A 231 4.26 5.97 -11.75
C TYR A 231 5.48 6.73 -11.24
N HIS A 232 5.26 8.00 -10.82
CA HIS A 232 6.32 8.88 -10.38
C HIS A 232 6.02 9.42 -8.98
N LEU A 233 6.87 9.05 -8.02
CA LEU A 233 6.83 9.53 -6.64
C LEU A 233 7.18 11.04 -6.57
N TRP A 234 6.73 11.68 -5.51
CA TRP A 234 7.04 13.06 -5.12
C TRP A 234 6.63 14.10 -6.19
N THR A 235 5.63 13.78 -7.00
CA THR A 235 5.05 14.66 -8.03
C THR A 235 3.66 15.16 -7.60
N PRO A 236 3.14 16.23 -8.23
CA PRO A 236 1.74 16.64 -7.99
C PRO A 236 0.73 15.52 -8.27
N GLN A 237 0.99 14.68 -9.28
CA GLN A 237 0.14 13.52 -9.61
C GLN A 237 0.15 12.47 -8.49
N TRP A 238 1.32 12.23 -7.89
CA TRP A 238 1.44 11.36 -6.72
C TRP A 238 0.58 11.88 -5.56
N THR A 239 0.68 13.15 -5.24
CA THR A 239 -0.12 13.80 -4.19
C THR A 239 -1.63 13.68 -4.48
N GLU A 240 -2.05 13.92 -5.73
CA GLU A 240 -3.43 13.80 -6.14
C GLU A 240 -3.96 12.34 -6.01
N MET A 241 -3.17 11.35 -6.40
CA MET A 241 -3.51 9.94 -6.21
C MET A 241 -3.73 9.59 -4.73
N LEU A 242 -2.85 10.05 -3.85
CA LEU A 242 -2.99 9.84 -2.42
C LEU A 242 -4.27 10.46 -1.87
N GLU A 243 -4.62 11.68 -2.28
CA GLU A 243 -5.86 12.34 -1.86
C GLU A 243 -7.13 11.59 -2.33
N ASN A 244 -7.05 10.86 -3.43
CA ASN A 244 -8.16 10.06 -3.95
C ASN A 244 -8.21 8.63 -3.38
N SER A 245 -7.24 8.23 -2.57
CA SER A 245 -7.13 6.90 -1.97
C SER A 245 -7.71 6.84 -0.54
N LYS A 246 -7.59 5.67 0.10
CA LYS A 246 -7.87 5.53 1.53
C LYS A 246 -6.91 6.32 2.42
N PHE A 247 -5.76 6.72 1.90
CA PHE A 247 -4.71 7.45 2.59
C PHE A 247 -4.84 8.98 2.46
N SER A 248 -5.98 9.51 2.04
CA SER A 248 -6.17 10.95 1.87
C SER A 248 -5.92 11.74 3.16
N SER A 249 -5.51 12.99 3.03
CA SER A 249 -5.21 13.89 4.15
C SER A 249 -6.40 14.11 5.10
N GLU A 250 -7.62 13.98 4.60
CA GLU A 250 -8.86 14.07 5.39
C GLU A 250 -9.11 12.81 6.22
N LYS A 251 -8.91 11.61 5.60
CA LYS A 251 -9.20 10.31 6.23
C LYS A 251 -8.09 9.90 7.19
N TRP A 252 -6.84 10.00 6.74
CA TRP A 252 -5.66 9.55 7.49
C TRP A 252 -4.47 10.50 7.35
N PRO A 253 -4.43 11.63 8.05
CA PRO A 253 -3.40 12.67 7.90
C PRO A 253 -1.97 12.18 8.02
N LEU A 254 -1.68 11.28 8.97
CA LEU A 254 -0.34 10.73 9.16
C LEU A 254 0.10 9.85 7.98
N ALA A 255 -0.79 8.99 7.50
CA ALA A 255 -0.49 8.14 6.34
C ALA A 255 -0.27 9.00 5.08
N PHE A 256 -1.09 10.02 4.88
CA PHE A 256 -0.90 10.98 3.78
C PHE A 256 0.47 11.66 3.85
N GLU A 257 0.84 12.19 5.01
CA GLU A 257 2.11 12.88 5.23
C GLU A 257 3.30 11.95 4.91
N LEU A 258 3.29 10.75 5.49
CA LEU A 258 4.36 9.77 5.33
C LEU A 258 4.48 9.24 3.89
N LEU A 259 3.36 8.90 3.26
CA LEU A 259 3.33 8.40 1.88
C LEU A 259 3.68 9.50 0.87
N ASN A 260 3.22 10.73 1.09
CA ASN A 260 3.56 11.85 0.22
C ASN A 260 5.07 12.11 0.21
N ASN A 261 5.74 11.83 1.33
CA ASN A 261 7.18 11.94 1.53
C ASN A 261 7.85 10.57 1.71
N CYS A 262 7.34 9.51 1.05
CA CYS A 262 7.87 8.16 1.25
C CYS A 262 9.38 8.09 1.02
N GLY A 263 10.07 7.33 1.87
CA GLY A 263 11.53 7.30 1.94
C GLY A 263 12.16 8.49 2.69
N GLY A 264 11.35 9.43 3.22
CA GLY A 264 11.82 10.58 3.98
C GLY A 264 12.76 11.52 3.19
N GLU A 265 13.55 12.33 3.88
CA GLU A 265 14.45 13.33 3.27
C GLU A 265 15.48 12.73 2.31
N ASN A 266 15.93 11.50 2.55
CA ASN A 266 16.93 10.83 1.73
C ASN A 266 16.32 10.07 0.55
N HIS A 267 14.99 9.93 0.50
CA HIS A 267 14.27 9.11 -0.48
C HIS A 267 14.77 7.65 -0.46
N GLU A 268 14.97 7.09 0.73
CA GLU A 268 15.44 5.73 0.94
C GLU A 268 14.61 5.01 2.01
N GLY A 269 14.46 3.71 1.91
CA GLY A 269 13.70 2.95 2.90
C GLY A 269 13.90 1.45 2.77
N TYR A 270 13.29 0.73 3.70
CA TYR A 270 13.38 -0.72 3.78
C TYR A 270 12.53 -1.39 2.70
N ILE A 271 12.96 -2.58 2.29
CA ILE A 271 12.13 -3.57 1.60
C ILE A 271 11.48 -4.44 2.67
N GLY A 272 10.17 -4.69 2.55
CA GLY A 272 9.41 -5.47 3.52
C GLY A 272 8.47 -6.49 2.87
N LEU A 273 8.12 -7.50 3.66
CA LEU A 273 7.15 -8.55 3.33
C LEU A 273 6.03 -8.51 4.36
N GLN A 274 4.79 -8.44 3.89
CA GLN A 274 3.63 -8.22 4.75
C GLN A 274 3.17 -9.50 5.44
N ASP A 275 2.91 -9.42 6.75
CA ASP A 275 2.05 -10.31 7.50
C ASP A 275 0.60 -9.86 7.37
N HIS A 276 -0.19 -10.56 6.55
CA HIS A 276 -1.64 -10.35 6.47
C HIS A 276 -2.46 -11.50 7.07
N GLY A 277 -1.79 -12.43 7.76
CA GLY A 277 -2.42 -13.56 8.44
C GLY A 277 -2.59 -14.83 7.60
N ASP A 278 -2.21 -14.81 6.33
CA ASP A 278 -2.31 -15.93 5.40
C ASP A 278 -0.94 -16.55 5.09
N ASP A 279 -0.93 -17.82 4.68
CA ASP A 279 0.29 -18.45 4.22
C ASP A 279 0.77 -17.83 2.91
N VAL A 280 2.02 -17.34 2.93
CA VAL A 280 2.71 -16.78 1.77
C VAL A 280 4.16 -17.22 1.76
N TRP A 281 4.73 -17.38 0.57
CA TRP A 281 6.12 -17.78 0.35
C TRP A 281 6.81 -16.80 -0.59
N PHE A 282 8.07 -16.48 -0.27
CA PHE A 282 8.96 -15.64 -1.07
C PHE A 282 10.30 -16.34 -1.28
N ARG A 283 10.84 -16.33 -2.50
CA ARG A 283 12.14 -16.90 -2.81
C ARG A 283 12.86 -16.12 -3.89
N ASN A 284 14.12 -16.49 -4.15
CA ASN A 284 14.96 -15.89 -5.20
C ASN A 284 15.02 -14.37 -5.06
N ILE A 285 15.15 -13.87 -3.80
CA ILE A 285 15.11 -12.45 -3.49
C ILE A 285 16.47 -11.85 -3.73
N ARG A 286 16.54 -10.94 -4.71
CA ARG A 286 17.78 -10.24 -5.07
C ARG A 286 17.52 -8.77 -5.39
N VAL A 287 18.50 -7.93 -5.11
CA VAL A 287 18.40 -6.47 -5.29
C VAL A 287 19.62 -5.93 -6.00
N LYS A 288 19.42 -5.08 -7.00
CA LYS A 288 20.47 -4.36 -7.71
C LYS A 288 20.40 -2.88 -7.37
N ILE A 289 21.53 -2.28 -7.03
CA ILE A 289 21.63 -0.84 -6.82
C ILE A 289 21.71 -0.17 -8.19
N LEU A 290 20.94 0.88 -8.36
CA LEU A 290 20.92 1.73 -9.55
C LEU A 290 21.57 3.08 -9.23
N ASP A 291 22.52 3.53 -10.05
CA ASP A 291 23.26 4.78 -9.86
C ASP A 291 22.50 6.03 -10.38
#